data_34e338de48e570cf0c1d5784e6196b12
#
_entry.id   34e338de48e570cf0c1d5784e6196b12
#
_cell.length_a   1.000
_cell.length_b   1.000
_cell.length_c   1.000
_cell.angle_alpha   90.00
_cell.angle_beta   90.00
_cell.angle_gamma   90.00
#
_symmetry.space_group_name_H-M   'P 1'
#
loop_
_entity.id
_entity.type
_entity.pdbx_description
1 polymer ?
#
loop_
_entity_poly.entity_id
_entity_poly.type
_entity_poly.pdbx_seq_one_letter_code
_entity_poly.pdbx_strand_id
1 'polypeptide(L)'
;MKKHLKTNYTKAIVIVHGASERQIVVNILSKLHLNIKVHSRDNGKTSILISCLKNEFDRTYFKSKRKFAEKFGIQVEGSEPINFKLFIVMDNDNVDEKSLKEYKNKKMFKDHWLCDYIVPILNNPNLEEVLYDVGLIDNKYKGKDKMRNYSSIFPISCNKLDVDAVEAVEAFSKTLR
;
A
#
# COMPACT_ATOMS: atom_id res chain seq x y z
N MET A 1 -10.17 12.45 36.96
CA MET A 1 -10.59 12.27 35.55
C MET A 1 -9.62 11.32 34.84
N LYS A 2 -10.06 10.11 34.46
CA LYS A 2 -9.23 9.21 33.64
C LYS A 2 -9.19 9.77 32.20
N LYS A 3 -8.03 10.22 31.76
CA LYS A 3 -7.82 10.54 30.32
C LYS A 3 -8.09 9.27 29.53
N HIS A 4 -9.20 9.21 28.80
CA HIS A 4 -9.40 8.18 27.79
C HIS A 4 -8.32 8.38 26.72
N LEU A 5 -7.28 7.55 26.75
CA LEU A 5 -6.32 7.46 25.66
C LEU A 5 -7.11 7.05 24.42
N LYS A 6 -7.21 7.96 23.45
CA LYS A 6 -7.85 7.71 22.18
C LYS A 6 -7.05 6.59 21.47
N THR A 7 -7.62 5.39 21.36
CA THR A 7 -6.97 4.28 20.68
C THR A 7 -6.78 4.67 19.21
N ASN A 8 -5.54 4.74 18.77
CA ASN A 8 -5.21 5.15 17.41
C ASN A 8 -5.18 3.92 16.49
N TYR A 9 -6.34 3.56 15.92
CA TYR A 9 -6.48 2.42 15.04
C TYR A 9 -5.85 2.67 13.66
N THR A 10 -5.34 1.59 13.04
CA THR A 10 -4.84 1.61 11.67
C THR A 10 -6.00 1.88 10.70
N LYS A 11 -5.85 2.92 9.87
CA LYS A 11 -6.85 3.37 8.89
C LYS A 11 -6.67 2.73 7.52
N ALA A 12 -5.44 2.37 7.19
CA ALA A 12 -5.16 1.68 5.95
C ALA A 12 -3.95 0.75 6.07
N ILE A 13 -3.91 -0.22 5.16
CA ILE A 13 -2.72 -1.03 4.88
C ILE A 13 -2.37 -0.84 3.42
N VAL A 14 -1.08 -0.71 3.13
CA VAL A 14 -0.55 -0.70 1.77
C VAL A 14 0.24 -1.98 1.55
N ILE A 15 -0.24 -2.85 0.67
CA ILE A 15 0.53 -3.99 0.16
C ILE A 15 1.35 -3.48 -1.02
N VAL A 16 2.65 -3.74 -1.02
CA VAL A 16 3.57 -3.27 -2.04
C VAL A 16 4.26 -4.41 -2.78
N HIS A 17 4.55 -4.19 -4.07
CA HIS A 17 5.23 -5.16 -4.92
C HIS A 17 6.61 -5.54 -4.36
N GLY A 18 7.47 -4.55 -4.05
CA GLY A 18 8.85 -4.80 -3.68
C GLY A 18 9.48 -3.76 -2.76
N ALA A 19 10.81 -3.72 -2.76
CA ALA A 19 11.60 -2.87 -1.87
C ALA A 19 11.47 -1.38 -2.19
N SER A 20 11.35 -1.02 -3.48
CA SER A 20 11.25 0.36 -3.95
C SER A 20 9.97 1.02 -3.48
N GLU A 21 8.82 0.39 -3.78
CA GLU A 21 7.51 0.85 -3.35
C GLU A 21 7.45 0.93 -1.83
N ARG A 22 7.97 -0.10 -1.15
CA ARG A 22 8.02 -0.11 0.31
C ARG A 22 8.77 1.09 0.87
N GLN A 23 9.96 1.41 0.31
CA GLN A 23 10.77 2.53 0.78
C GLN A 23 10.04 3.86 0.61
N ILE A 24 9.43 4.08 -0.56
CA ILE A 24 8.68 5.31 -0.84
C ILE A 24 7.50 5.44 0.13
N VAL A 25 6.67 4.41 0.24
CA VAL A 25 5.49 4.44 1.11
C VAL A 25 5.89 4.66 2.57
N VAL A 26 6.89 3.93 3.08
CA VAL A 26 7.39 4.11 4.46
C VAL A 26 7.90 5.53 4.68
N ASN A 27 8.62 6.11 3.71
CA ASN A 27 9.12 7.47 3.81
C ASN A 27 7.98 8.51 3.88
N ILE A 28 6.97 8.36 3.02
CA ILE A 28 5.77 9.22 3.04
C ILE A 28 5.06 9.11 4.39
N LEU A 29 4.78 7.89 4.84
CA LEU A 29 4.07 7.64 6.09
C LEU A 29 4.80 8.21 7.31
N SER A 30 6.13 8.10 7.34
CA SER A 30 6.94 8.63 8.43
C SER A 30 6.89 10.16 8.50
N LYS A 31 6.81 10.84 7.35
CA LYS A 31 6.72 12.30 7.25
C LYS A 31 5.32 12.83 7.59
N LEU A 32 4.28 12.10 7.19
CA LEU A 32 2.89 12.51 7.40
C LEU A 32 2.31 12.05 8.73
N HIS A 33 3.06 11.26 9.52
CA HIS A 33 2.60 10.67 10.79
C HIS A 33 1.26 9.93 10.68
N LEU A 34 0.99 9.31 9.53
CA LEU A 34 -0.25 8.60 9.26
C LEU A 34 -0.28 7.24 9.94
N ASN A 35 -1.43 6.86 10.48
CA ASN A 35 -1.63 5.53 11.05
C ASN A 35 -1.97 4.50 9.96
N ILE A 36 -1.01 4.28 9.08
CA ILE A 36 -1.05 3.33 7.96
C ILE A 36 0.07 2.32 8.15
N LYS A 37 -0.18 1.07 7.81
CA LYS A 37 0.83 -0.01 7.85
C LYS A 37 1.19 -0.46 6.45
N VAL A 38 2.47 -0.78 6.26
CA VAL A 38 2.98 -1.33 5.00
C VAL A 38 3.18 -2.83 5.15
N HIS A 39 2.60 -3.60 4.23
CA HIS A 39 2.84 -5.03 4.10
C HIS A 39 3.68 -5.32 2.87
N SER A 40 4.74 -6.08 3.06
CA SER A 40 5.62 -6.56 2.00
C SER A 40 6.18 -7.92 2.40
N ARG A 41 6.55 -8.75 1.43
CA ARG A 41 7.21 -10.01 1.71
C ARG A 41 8.68 -9.76 2.08
N ASP A 42 9.15 -10.38 3.18
CA ASP A 42 10.54 -10.29 3.65
C ASP A 42 11.09 -8.85 3.69
N ASN A 43 10.26 -7.91 4.16
CA ASN A 43 10.58 -6.48 4.16
C ASN A 43 10.89 -5.90 2.77
N GLY A 44 10.28 -6.46 1.72
CA GLY A 44 10.45 -6.04 0.33
C GLY A 44 11.59 -6.77 -0.41
N LYS A 45 12.31 -7.68 0.25
CA LYS A 45 13.39 -8.46 -0.40
C LYS A 45 12.85 -9.44 -1.45
N THR A 46 11.63 -9.92 -1.24
CA THR A 46 10.92 -10.82 -2.16
C THR A 46 9.73 -10.07 -2.73
N SER A 47 9.66 -9.95 -4.07
CA SER A 47 8.56 -9.28 -4.74
C SER A 47 7.24 -10.07 -4.61
N ILE A 48 6.15 -9.34 -4.46
CA ILE A 48 4.79 -9.87 -4.56
C ILE A 48 4.27 -9.56 -5.96
N LEU A 49 4.13 -10.59 -6.79
CA LEU A 49 3.58 -10.44 -8.14
C LEU A 49 2.05 -10.47 -8.12
N ILE A 50 1.40 -9.88 -9.13
CA ILE A 50 -0.06 -9.93 -9.29
C ILE A 50 -0.55 -11.38 -9.29
N SER A 51 0.12 -12.28 -10.01
CA SER A 51 -0.19 -13.72 -10.05
C SER A 51 -0.08 -14.43 -8.69
N CYS A 52 0.71 -13.87 -7.77
CA CYS A 52 0.93 -14.43 -6.42
C CYS A 52 0.01 -13.83 -5.35
N LEU A 53 -0.79 -12.80 -5.65
CA LEU A 53 -1.64 -12.13 -4.68
C LEU A 53 -2.64 -13.07 -4.04
N LYS A 54 -3.23 -13.99 -4.80
CA LYS A 54 -4.15 -14.99 -4.25
C LYS A 54 -3.49 -15.81 -3.15
N ASN A 55 -2.26 -16.28 -3.36
CA ASN A 55 -1.50 -17.03 -2.37
C ASN A 55 -1.13 -16.17 -1.14
N GLU A 56 -0.91 -14.85 -1.34
CA GLU A 56 -0.66 -13.93 -0.22
C GLU A 56 -1.91 -13.78 0.65
N PHE A 57 -3.09 -13.69 0.05
CA PHE A 57 -4.38 -13.62 0.74
C PHE A 57 -4.78 -14.95 1.40
N ASP A 58 -4.21 -16.06 0.97
CA ASP A 58 -4.39 -17.38 1.59
C ASP A 58 -3.63 -17.56 2.91
N ARG A 59 -2.77 -16.61 3.31
CA ARG A 59 -2.08 -16.68 4.60
C ARG A 59 -3.05 -16.54 5.76
N THR A 60 -2.73 -17.23 6.87
CA THR A 60 -3.62 -17.38 8.03
C THR A 60 -4.24 -16.08 8.55
N TYR A 61 -3.47 -15.00 8.57
CA TYR A 61 -3.97 -13.71 9.07
C TYR A 61 -4.82 -12.96 8.06
N PHE A 62 -4.66 -13.17 6.75
CA PHE A 62 -5.54 -12.62 5.74
C PHE A 62 -6.88 -13.37 5.64
N LYS A 63 -6.90 -14.68 5.85
CA LYS A 63 -8.13 -15.48 5.81
C LYS A 63 -9.14 -15.14 6.90
N SER A 64 -8.68 -14.64 8.04
CA SER A 64 -9.54 -14.41 9.21
C SER A 64 -9.64 -12.92 9.51
N LYS A 65 -10.85 -12.34 9.44
CA LYS A 65 -11.14 -10.94 9.83
C LYS A 65 -10.57 -10.61 11.21
N ARG A 66 -10.81 -11.47 12.20
CA ARG A 66 -10.32 -11.29 13.56
C ARG A 66 -8.79 -11.25 13.62
N LYS A 67 -8.10 -12.26 13.06
CA LYS A 67 -6.63 -12.31 13.08
C LYS A 67 -6.01 -11.15 12.31
N PHE A 68 -6.65 -10.71 11.25
CA PHE A 68 -6.24 -9.55 10.47
C PHE A 68 -6.36 -8.26 11.29
N ALA A 69 -7.51 -8.03 11.92
CA ALA A 69 -7.74 -6.86 12.76
C ALA A 69 -6.78 -6.82 13.96
N GLU A 70 -6.56 -7.94 14.63
CA GLU A 70 -5.61 -8.07 15.73
C GLU A 70 -4.18 -7.77 15.26
N LYS A 71 -3.72 -8.39 14.16
CA LYS A 71 -2.36 -8.21 13.62
C LYS A 71 -2.07 -6.77 13.23
N PHE A 72 -3.03 -6.13 12.59
CA PHE A 72 -2.84 -4.79 12.03
C PHE A 72 -3.40 -3.67 12.92
N GLY A 73 -4.07 -3.98 14.01
CA GLY A 73 -4.65 -2.99 14.92
C GLY A 73 -5.76 -2.18 14.27
N ILE A 74 -6.67 -2.85 13.56
CA ILE A 74 -7.79 -2.24 12.85
C ILE A 74 -9.00 -2.16 13.78
N GLN A 75 -9.72 -1.05 13.70
CA GLN A 75 -10.99 -0.90 14.41
C GLN A 75 -12.05 -1.83 13.80
N VAL A 76 -12.78 -2.54 14.65
CA VAL A 76 -13.90 -3.39 14.24
C VAL A 76 -15.16 -2.98 14.98
N GLU A 77 -16.29 -3.11 14.31
CA GLU A 77 -17.63 -3.01 14.90
C GLU A 77 -18.37 -4.31 14.61
N GLY A 78 -18.76 -5.02 15.66
CA GLY A 78 -19.15 -6.42 15.54
C GLY A 78 -17.97 -7.27 15.04
N SER A 79 -18.06 -7.80 13.84
CA SER A 79 -16.98 -8.57 13.18
C SER A 79 -16.41 -7.88 11.94
N GLU A 80 -16.88 -6.67 11.61
CA GLU A 80 -16.51 -5.96 10.39
C GLU A 80 -15.48 -4.86 10.67
N PRO A 81 -14.40 -4.76 9.86
CA PRO A 81 -13.52 -3.61 9.86
C PRO A 81 -14.26 -2.34 9.49
N ILE A 82 -14.05 -1.27 10.26
CA ILE A 82 -14.63 0.04 9.98
C ILE A 82 -13.54 1.08 9.77
N ASN A 83 -13.84 2.11 8.96
CA ASN A 83 -12.90 3.19 8.65
C ASN A 83 -11.54 2.66 8.17
N PHE A 84 -11.56 1.67 7.26
CA PHE A 84 -10.38 0.95 6.80
C PHE A 84 -10.36 0.79 5.28
N LYS A 85 -9.18 0.89 4.69
CA LYS A 85 -8.91 0.57 3.28
C LYS A 85 -7.64 -0.29 3.14
N LEU A 86 -7.61 -1.10 2.09
CA LEU A 86 -6.47 -1.92 1.72
C LEU A 86 -6.00 -1.53 0.32
N PHE A 87 -4.93 -0.76 0.24
CA PHE A 87 -4.31 -0.39 -1.02
C PHE A 87 -3.33 -1.48 -1.44
N ILE A 88 -3.37 -1.86 -2.71
CA ILE A 88 -2.44 -2.84 -3.27
C ILE A 88 -1.72 -2.16 -4.43
N VAL A 89 -0.40 -1.96 -4.29
CA VAL A 89 0.44 -1.27 -5.27
C VAL A 89 1.30 -2.30 -5.97
N MET A 90 1.05 -2.51 -7.27
CA MET A 90 1.70 -3.53 -8.07
C MET A 90 2.25 -2.95 -9.38
N ASP A 91 3.32 -3.55 -9.88
CA ASP A 91 3.85 -3.26 -11.20
C ASP A 91 3.14 -4.10 -12.27
N ASN A 92 3.09 -3.56 -13.50
CA ASN A 92 2.44 -4.19 -14.65
C ASN A 92 3.43 -5.02 -15.51
N ASP A 93 4.71 -4.96 -15.21
CA ASP A 93 5.70 -5.69 -15.99
C ASP A 93 5.53 -7.21 -15.82
N ASN A 94 5.59 -7.93 -16.95
CA ASN A 94 5.46 -9.39 -17.01
C ASN A 94 4.12 -9.97 -16.51
N VAL A 95 3.02 -9.23 -16.63
CA VAL A 95 1.68 -9.68 -16.27
C VAL A 95 0.85 -9.92 -17.53
N ASP A 96 0.19 -11.07 -17.61
CA ASP A 96 -0.74 -11.35 -18.70
C ASP A 96 -2.01 -10.47 -18.59
N GLU A 97 -2.61 -10.14 -19.75
CA GLU A 97 -3.75 -9.23 -19.84
C GLU A 97 -4.96 -9.69 -19.01
N LYS A 98 -5.18 -10.99 -18.90
CA LYS A 98 -6.30 -11.55 -18.12
C LYS A 98 -6.09 -11.27 -16.64
N SER A 99 -4.93 -11.61 -16.10
CA SER A 99 -4.57 -11.36 -14.69
C SER A 99 -4.59 -9.88 -14.37
N LEU A 100 -4.10 -9.03 -15.29
CA LEU A 100 -4.14 -7.58 -15.14
C LEU A 100 -5.58 -7.04 -15.07
N LYS A 101 -6.46 -7.51 -15.95
CA LYS A 101 -7.88 -7.13 -15.94
C LYS A 101 -8.59 -7.62 -14.67
N GLU A 102 -8.30 -8.84 -14.21
CA GLU A 102 -8.86 -9.40 -12.98
C GLU A 102 -8.37 -8.63 -11.74
N TYR A 103 -7.13 -8.14 -11.75
CA TYR A 103 -6.58 -7.29 -10.70
C TYR A 103 -7.27 -5.92 -10.67
N LYS A 104 -7.30 -5.19 -11.79
CA LYS A 104 -7.88 -3.84 -11.90
C LYS A 104 -9.34 -3.78 -11.45
N ASN A 105 -10.14 -4.78 -11.83
CA ASN A 105 -11.57 -4.84 -11.49
C ASN A 105 -11.85 -5.65 -10.21
N LYS A 106 -10.84 -6.01 -9.45
CA LYS A 106 -10.90 -6.77 -8.20
C LYS A 106 -11.46 -8.19 -8.33
N LYS A 107 -11.62 -8.71 -9.55
CA LYS A 107 -12.25 -10.01 -9.82
C LYS A 107 -11.50 -11.18 -9.20
N MET A 108 -10.16 -11.07 -9.09
CA MET A 108 -9.32 -12.07 -8.42
C MET A 108 -9.57 -12.17 -6.90
N PHE A 109 -10.22 -11.17 -6.29
CA PHE A 109 -10.51 -11.09 -4.86
C PHE A 109 -11.99 -11.29 -4.53
N LYS A 110 -12.86 -11.55 -5.51
CA LYS A 110 -14.33 -11.52 -5.37
C LYS A 110 -14.85 -12.42 -4.24
N ASP A 111 -14.19 -13.54 -3.99
CA ASP A 111 -14.62 -14.53 -2.98
C ASP A 111 -13.92 -14.30 -1.63
N HIS A 112 -13.09 -13.26 -1.52
CA HIS A 112 -12.36 -12.94 -0.30
C HIS A 112 -13.04 -11.80 0.46
N TRP A 113 -13.17 -11.88 1.76
CA TRP A 113 -13.84 -10.90 2.61
C TRP A 113 -13.23 -9.48 2.52
N LEU A 114 -11.96 -9.35 2.14
CA LEU A 114 -11.28 -8.05 1.93
C LEU A 114 -11.69 -7.35 0.63
N CYS A 115 -12.42 -7.99 -0.29
CA CYS A 115 -12.68 -7.46 -1.63
C CYS A 115 -13.24 -6.02 -1.62
N ASP A 116 -14.16 -5.72 -0.70
CA ASP A 116 -14.81 -4.41 -0.61
C ASP A 116 -13.88 -3.32 -0.04
N TYR A 117 -12.84 -3.73 0.66
CA TYR A 117 -11.84 -2.82 1.23
C TYR A 117 -10.67 -2.55 0.28
N ILE A 118 -10.51 -3.36 -0.78
CA ILE A 118 -9.38 -3.28 -1.70
C ILE A 118 -9.50 -2.10 -2.65
N VAL A 119 -8.42 -1.34 -2.77
CA VAL A 119 -8.17 -0.32 -3.79
C VAL A 119 -6.92 -0.74 -4.57
N PRO A 120 -7.06 -1.27 -5.80
CA PRO A 120 -5.90 -1.63 -6.61
C PRO A 120 -5.24 -0.40 -7.21
N ILE A 121 -3.91 -0.35 -7.13
CA ILE A 121 -3.06 0.68 -7.73
C ILE A 121 -2.04 -0.02 -8.62
N LEU A 122 -1.86 0.47 -9.84
CA LEU A 122 -0.99 -0.13 -10.82
C LEU A 122 0.05 0.88 -11.31
N ASN A 123 1.33 0.53 -11.18
CA ASN A 123 2.41 1.22 -11.85
C ASN A 123 2.54 0.66 -13.28
N ASN A 124 2.54 1.50 -14.28
CA ASN A 124 2.55 1.09 -15.68
C ASN A 124 3.74 1.70 -16.43
N PRO A 125 4.75 0.91 -16.87
CA PRO A 125 4.87 -0.54 -16.58
C PRO A 125 5.34 -0.86 -15.17
N ASN A 126 6.14 0.01 -14.55
CA ASN A 126 6.70 -0.16 -13.20
C ASN A 126 6.91 1.20 -12.52
N LEU A 127 7.25 1.17 -11.24
CA LEU A 127 7.40 2.37 -10.43
C LEU A 127 8.44 3.35 -10.99
N GLU A 128 9.58 2.87 -11.48
CA GLU A 128 10.66 3.73 -11.98
C GLU A 128 10.24 4.51 -13.22
N GLU A 129 9.53 3.87 -14.14
CA GLU A 129 9.00 4.54 -15.33
C GLU A 129 7.99 5.61 -14.93
N VAL A 130 7.07 5.30 -14.03
CA VAL A 130 6.08 6.26 -13.54
C VAL A 130 6.75 7.47 -12.89
N LEU A 131 7.76 7.27 -12.03
CA LEU A 131 8.47 8.36 -11.38
C LEU A 131 9.27 9.21 -12.35
N TYR A 132 9.84 8.60 -13.39
CA TYR A 132 10.57 9.29 -14.44
C TYR A 132 9.61 10.12 -15.31
N ASP A 133 8.50 9.55 -15.75
CA ASP A 133 7.51 10.19 -16.61
C ASP A 133 6.86 11.41 -15.96
N VAL A 134 6.69 11.39 -14.63
CA VAL A 134 6.15 12.54 -13.88
C VAL A 134 7.24 13.52 -13.41
N GLY A 135 8.50 13.33 -13.82
CA GLY A 135 9.62 14.23 -13.52
C GLY A 135 10.06 14.24 -12.06
N LEU A 136 9.74 13.20 -11.29
CA LEU A 136 10.17 13.07 -9.88
C LEU A 136 11.58 12.49 -9.74
N ILE A 137 12.10 11.87 -10.81
CA ILE A 137 13.49 11.40 -10.91
C ILE A 137 14.04 11.76 -12.30
N ASP A 138 15.29 12.21 -12.35
CA ASP A 138 15.97 12.57 -13.61
C ASP A 138 16.55 11.34 -14.32
N ASN A 139 16.86 10.29 -13.56
CA ASN A 139 17.46 9.06 -14.05
C ASN A 139 16.85 7.83 -13.39
N LYS A 140 16.80 6.72 -14.13
CA LYS A 140 16.38 5.41 -13.59
C LYS A 140 17.51 4.84 -12.74
N TYR A 141 17.36 4.94 -11.44
CA TYR A 141 18.37 4.48 -10.50
C TYR A 141 18.50 2.95 -10.47
N LYS A 142 19.72 2.45 -10.34
CA LYS A 142 20.02 1.02 -10.23
C LYS A 142 20.77 0.71 -8.93
N GLY A 143 20.59 -0.51 -8.41
CA GLY A 143 21.34 -1.02 -7.27
C GLY A 143 21.11 -0.29 -5.95
N LYS A 144 22.17 -0.11 -5.14
CA LYS A 144 22.09 0.49 -3.79
C LYS A 144 21.70 1.96 -3.79
N ASP A 145 22.03 2.70 -4.83
CA ASP A 145 21.72 4.13 -4.95
C ASP A 145 20.23 4.38 -5.14
N LYS A 146 19.50 3.41 -5.72
CA LYS A 146 18.06 3.43 -5.89
C LYS A 146 17.33 3.72 -4.57
N MET A 147 17.64 2.96 -3.53
CA MET A 147 16.98 3.07 -2.22
C MET A 147 17.29 4.40 -1.51
N ARG A 148 18.53 4.91 -1.66
CA ARG A 148 18.94 6.18 -1.08
C ARG A 148 18.21 7.35 -1.73
N ASN A 149 18.08 7.34 -3.05
CA ASN A 149 17.45 8.41 -3.80
C ASN A 149 15.92 8.44 -3.58
N TYR A 150 15.26 7.29 -3.46
CA TYR A 150 13.81 7.25 -3.20
C TYR A 150 13.41 7.86 -1.86
N SER A 151 14.29 7.93 -0.88
CA SER A 151 13.99 8.61 0.38
C SER A 151 13.87 10.13 0.26
N SER A 152 14.37 10.73 -0.82
CA SER A 152 14.34 12.17 -1.10
C SER A 152 13.26 12.61 -2.11
N ILE A 153 12.64 11.68 -2.84
CA ILE A 153 11.71 11.98 -3.94
C ILE A 153 10.48 12.78 -3.49
N PHE A 154 10.00 12.56 -2.27
CA PHE A 154 8.85 13.29 -1.75
C PHE A 154 9.29 14.20 -0.58
N PRO A 155 9.74 15.45 -0.87
CA PRO A 155 10.04 16.43 0.17
C PRO A 155 8.73 17.01 0.74
N ILE A 156 7.97 16.20 1.45
CA ILE A 156 6.73 16.67 2.08
C ILE A 156 7.13 17.45 3.34
N SER A 157 6.94 18.77 3.31
CA SER A 157 7.01 19.59 4.51
C SER A 157 5.73 19.41 5.32
N CYS A 158 5.83 18.79 6.47
CA CYS A 158 4.69 18.47 7.35
C CYS A 158 4.14 19.70 8.11
N ASN A 159 4.11 20.87 7.52
CA ASN A 159 3.41 22.00 8.12
C ASN A 159 1.92 21.94 7.77
N LYS A 160 1.12 21.31 8.64
CA LYS A 160 -0.33 21.22 8.64
C LYS A 160 -0.94 20.34 7.52
N LEU A 161 -1.03 19.06 7.80
CA LEU A 161 -2.00 18.20 7.14
C LEU A 161 -2.79 17.44 8.21
N ASP A 162 -3.91 18.01 8.64
CA ASP A 162 -5.07 17.27 9.18
C ASP A 162 -5.78 16.56 8.02
N VAL A 163 -4.99 15.81 7.22
CA VAL A 163 -5.54 15.06 6.10
C VAL A 163 -5.90 13.67 6.62
N ASP A 164 -7.11 13.23 6.34
CA ASP A 164 -7.49 11.84 6.59
C ASP A 164 -6.46 10.91 5.91
N ALA A 165 -6.01 9.90 6.63
CA ALA A 165 -5.02 8.95 6.14
C ALA A 165 -5.40 8.32 4.79
N VAL A 166 -6.70 8.16 4.53
CA VAL A 166 -7.24 7.65 3.27
C VAL A 166 -7.01 8.65 2.14
N GLU A 167 -7.29 9.95 2.37
CA GLU A 167 -7.07 10.99 1.35
C GLU A 167 -5.59 11.12 0.98
N ALA A 168 -4.66 10.99 1.95
CA ALA A 168 -3.24 11.04 1.68
C ALA A 168 -2.76 9.89 0.79
N VAL A 169 -3.27 8.66 1.00
CA VAL A 169 -2.93 7.52 0.14
C VAL A 169 -3.63 7.63 -1.21
N GLU A 170 -4.85 8.17 -1.28
CA GLU A 170 -5.54 8.47 -2.54
C GLU A 170 -4.81 9.57 -3.34
N ALA A 171 -4.31 10.61 -2.68
CA ALA A 171 -3.48 11.64 -3.31
C ALA A 171 -2.18 11.03 -3.86
N PHE A 172 -1.52 10.15 -3.11
CA PHE A 172 -0.38 9.37 -3.58
C PHE A 172 -0.75 8.53 -4.81
N SER A 173 -1.89 7.86 -4.80
CA SER A 173 -2.37 7.05 -5.93
C SER A 173 -2.65 7.90 -7.19
N LYS A 174 -3.09 9.16 -7.03
CA LYS A 174 -3.30 10.10 -8.15
C LYS A 174 -1.99 10.59 -8.75
N THR A 175 -0.95 10.71 -7.96
CA THR A 175 0.40 11.09 -8.42
C THR A 175 1.05 9.98 -9.25
N LEU A 176 0.62 8.73 -9.06
CA LEU A 176 1.12 7.56 -9.78
C LEU A 176 0.22 7.11 -10.96
N ARG A 177 -0.82 7.86 -11.29
CA ARG A 177 -1.71 7.64 -12.44
C ARG A 177 -1.38 8.55 -13.60
#